data_ba355c0f47b237d96c99ae75d45c228c
#
_entry.id   ba355c0f47b237d96c99ae75d45c228c
#
_cell.length_a   1.000
_cell.length_b   1.000
_cell.length_c   1.000
_cell.angle_alpha   90.00
_cell.angle_beta   90.00
_cell.angle_gamma   90.00
#
_symmetry.space_group_name_H-M   'P 1'
#
loop_
_entity.id
_entity.type
_entity.pdbx_description
1 polymer ?
#
loop_
_entity_poly.entity_id
_entity_poly.type
_entity_poly.pdbx_seq_one_letter_code
_entity_poly.pdbx_strand_id
1 'polypeptide(L)' 'MTKKQLLDIVGKTAIKIDPNMDRLEKFDVFCRVCDSALADFRITQEQHKRWTELF' A
#
# COMPACT_ATOMS: atom_id res chain seq x y z
N MET A 1 8.84 -3.06 -8.29
CA MET A 1 8.40 -3.45 -6.93
C MET A 1 7.35 -4.55 -7.03
N THR A 2 7.49 -5.58 -6.22
CA THR A 2 6.49 -6.65 -6.17
C THR A 2 5.40 -6.30 -5.15
N LYS A 3 4.25 -6.98 -5.24
CA LYS A 3 3.16 -6.80 -4.28
C LYS A 3 3.62 -7.16 -2.86
N LYS A 4 4.46 -8.19 -2.74
CA LYS A 4 5.00 -8.60 -1.45
C LYS A 4 5.84 -7.49 -0.81
N GLN A 5 6.70 -6.85 -1.59
CA GLN A 5 7.50 -5.72 -1.12
C GLN A 5 6.61 -4.55 -0.70
N LEU A 6 5.57 -4.28 -1.49
CA LEU A 6 4.61 -3.22 -1.18
C LEU A 6 3.89 -3.50 0.13
N LEU A 7 3.41 -4.73 0.33
CA LEU A 7 2.72 -5.13 1.55
C LEU A 7 3.63 -5.04 2.78
N ASP A 8 4.90 -5.34 2.63
CA ASP A 8 5.88 -5.21 3.70
C ASP A 8 6.02 -3.73 4.12
N ILE A 9 6.12 -2.83 3.15
CA ILE A 9 6.19 -1.38 3.41
C ILE A 9 4.91 -0.91 4.09
N VAL A 10 3.74 -1.35 3.61
CA VAL A 10 2.45 -0.99 4.20
C VAL A 10 2.37 -1.44 5.64
N GLY A 11 2.78 -2.67 5.93
CA GLY A 11 2.77 -3.21 7.29
C GLY A 11 3.64 -2.38 8.23
N LYS A 12 4.85 -2.05 7.82
CA LYS A 12 5.77 -1.24 8.62
C LYS A 12 5.24 0.18 8.83
N THR A 13 4.66 0.78 7.79
CA THR A 13 4.09 2.12 7.87
C THR A 13 2.88 2.15 8.80
N ALA A 14 2.00 1.17 8.69
CA ALA A 14 0.81 1.08 9.54
C ALA A 14 1.18 0.96 11.02
N ILE A 15 2.17 0.12 11.34
CA ILE A 15 2.62 -0.05 12.72
C ILE A 15 3.18 1.25 13.29
N LYS A 16 3.88 2.04 12.48
CA LYS A 16 4.40 3.34 12.91
C LYS A 16 3.30 4.33 13.23
N ILE A 17 2.20 4.31 12.47
CA ILE A 17 1.09 5.23 12.66
C ILE A 17 0.24 4.77 13.85
N ASP A 18 -0.17 3.51 13.86
CA ASP A 18 -0.99 2.94 14.92
C ASP A 18 -0.88 1.40 14.88
N PRO A 19 -0.26 0.76 15.89
CA PRO A 19 -0.11 -0.69 15.91
C PRO A 19 -1.45 -1.44 16.06
N ASN A 20 -2.51 -0.75 16.49
CA ASN A 20 -3.84 -1.32 16.67
C ASN A 20 -4.81 -0.93 15.54
N MET A 21 -4.26 -0.56 14.40
CA MET A 21 -5.04 -0.12 13.24
C MET A 21 -5.98 -1.22 12.76
N ASP A 22 -7.24 -0.86 12.48
CA ASP A 22 -8.20 -1.81 11.95
C ASP A 22 -7.97 -2.06 10.43
N ARG A 23 -8.80 -2.95 9.86
CA ARG A 23 -8.65 -3.35 8.48
C ARG A 23 -8.87 -2.20 7.49
N LEU A 24 -9.86 -1.35 7.75
CA LEU A 24 -10.18 -0.22 6.88
C LEU A 24 -9.07 0.81 6.91
N GLU A 25 -8.52 1.07 8.08
CA GLU A 25 -7.39 1.98 8.24
C GLU A 25 -6.14 1.47 7.52
N LYS A 26 -5.88 0.16 7.62
CA LYS A 26 -4.77 -0.49 6.91
C LYS A 26 -4.95 -0.36 5.40
N PHE A 27 -6.17 -0.49 4.90
CA PHE A 27 -6.46 -0.33 3.49
C PHE A 27 -6.18 1.11 3.03
N ASP A 28 -6.53 2.09 3.85
CA ASP A 28 -6.23 3.49 3.56
C ASP A 28 -4.72 3.71 3.43
N VAL A 29 -3.94 3.16 4.36
CA VAL A 29 -2.48 3.21 4.30
C VAL A 29 -1.96 2.51 3.04
N PHE A 30 -2.53 1.37 2.70
CA PHE A 30 -2.19 0.63 1.49
C PHE A 30 -2.37 1.49 0.24
N CYS A 31 -3.49 2.17 0.12
CA CYS A 31 -3.77 3.05 -1.02
C CYS A 31 -2.77 4.19 -1.09
N ARG A 32 -2.43 4.80 0.03
CA ARG A 32 -1.46 5.89 0.09
C ARG A 32 -0.07 5.44 -0.34
N VAL A 33 0.36 4.26 0.10
CA VAL A 33 1.65 3.69 -0.29
C VAL A 33 1.65 3.37 -1.78
N CYS A 34 0.55 2.83 -2.31
CA CYS A 34 0.39 2.58 -3.74
C CYS A 34 0.51 3.87 -4.54
N ASP A 35 -0.16 4.93 -4.12
CA ASP A 35 -0.10 6.22 -4.80
C ASP A 35 1.32 6.79 -4.80
N SER A 36 2.01 6.69 -3.67
CA SER A 36 3.39 7.14 -3.55
C SER A 36 4.32 6.34 -4.45
N ALA A 37 4.16 5.01 -4.48
CA ALA A 37 4.96 4.15 -5.34
C ALA A 37 4.73 4.44 -6.81
N LEU A 38 3.48 4.74 -7.20
CA LEU A 38 3.15 5.12 -8.55
C LEU A 38 3.80 6.46 -8.93
N ALA A 39 3.76 7.44 -8.04
CA ALA A 39 4.39 8.74 -8.26
C ALA A 39 5.90 8.62 -8.41
N ASP A 40 6.52 7.68 -7.70
CA ASP A 40 7.96 7.41 -7.79
C ASP A 40 8.33 6.44 -8.91
N PHE A 41 7.37 6.04 -9.73
CA PHE A 41 7.58 5.08 -10.84
C PHE A 41 8.09 3.71 -10.39
N ARG A 42 7.81 3.33 -9.15
CA ARG A 42 8.18 2.01 -8.63
C ARG A 42 7.20 0.93 -9.08
N ILE A 43 5.96 1.33 -9.34
CA ILE A 43 4.93 0.46 -9.89
C ILE A 43 4.29 1.15 -11.08
N THR A 44 3.64 0.35 -11.94
CA THR A 44 2.92 0.88 -13.09
C THR A 44 1.48 1.22 -12.73
N GLN A 45 0.80 2.01 -13.57
CA GLN A 45 -0.61 2.31 -13.38
C GLN A 45 -1.45 1.04 -13.37
N GLU A 46 -1.09 0.06 -14.20
CA GLU A 46 -1.78 -1.22 -14.25
C GLU A 46 -1.64 -1.99 -12.93
N GLN A 47 -0.43 -2.02 -12.35
CA GLN A 47 -0.20 -2.64 -11.06
C GLN A 47 -0.98 -1.94 -9.96
N HIS A 48 -0.95 -0.61 -9.93
CA HIS A 48 -1.70 0.20 -8.97
C HIS A 48 -3.19 -0.13 -9.03
N LYS A 49 -3.77 -0.10 -10.23
CA LYS A 49 -5.18 -0.40 -10.45
C LYS A 49 -5.53 -1.81 -9.98
N ARG A 50 -4.73 -2.79 -10.40
CA ARG A 50 -4.96 -4.20 -10.08
C ARG A 50 -4.91 -4.43 -8.57
N TRP A 51 -3.93 -3.86 -7.89
CA TRP A 51 -3.75 -4.07 -6.45
C TRP A 51 -4.83 -3.38 -5.63
N THR A 52 -5.27 -2.19 -6.03
CA THR A 52 -6.32 -1.46 -5.31
C THR A 52 -7.71 -2.03 -5.57
N GLU A 53 -7.94 -2.72 -6.67
CA GLU A 53 -9.22 -3.37 -6.98
C GLU A 53 -9.44 -4.66 -6.18
N LEU A 54 -8.38 -5.32 -5.73
CA LEU A 54 -8.45 -6.60 -5.04
C LEU A 54 -8.86 -6.49 -3.57
N PHE A 55 -8.96 -5.29 -3.06
CA PHE A 55 -9.43 -5.03 -1.71
C PHE A 55 -10.79 -4.37 -1.75
#